data_42a341efbff7c633e3054376bf209aa1
#
_entry.id   42a341efbff7c633e3054376bf209aa1
#
_cell.length_a   1.000
_cell.length_b   1.000
_cell.length_c   1.000
_cell.angle_alpha   90.00
_cell.angle_beta   90.00
_cell.angle_gamma   90.00
#
_symmetry.space_group_name_H-M   'P 1'
#
loop_
_entity.id
_entity.type
_entity.pdbx_description
1 polymer ?
#
loop_
_entity_poly.entity_id
_entity_poly.type
_entity_poly.pdbx_seq_one_letter_code
_entity_poly.pdbx_strand_id
1 'polypeptide(L)'
;MALAYPFSAIVAQDEMKRALLIASVDQDVGGVLVFGDRGTGKSTAIRALAALMPKMEVVAGCPYNCDPEGPRPGLCAQCRPGEHHGGEKVRKEPMPVVDLPLGATEDRVIGALDLERALRDGEKAFEPGLLARAHRGFLYIDEVNLLEDHIVDALLDVAASGENVVEREGLSIRHPARFVLVGSGNPEEGELRPQLLDRFGLSVEVTTPQVLKARVEIVRLRDEFERDRAAFIKRFQRKEGKVRRQIQDARAHLEQVDLPDAIVETAANLCMTLGTDGLRGELTLIRAARSLAALEGAEAVTPQHLRTVAPSVLRHRLRRDPLDEAGSGARVGRAIEEVFDA
;
A
#
# COMPACT_ATOMS: atom_id res chain seq x y z
N MET A 1 -18.25 -10.02 9.86
CA MET A 1 -17.33 -9.73 8.74
C MET A 1 -17.71 -10.57 7.54
N ALA A 2 -17.81 -9.96 6.36
CA ALA A 2 -17.96 -10.72 5.13
C ALA A 2 -16.72 -11.61 4.94
N LEU A 3 -16.93 -12.88 4.57
CA LEU A 3 -15.85 -13.81 4.28
C LEU A 3 -15.09 -13.35 3.04
N ALA A 4 -13.83 -12.92 3.21
CA ALA A 4 -12.97 -12.46 2.12
C ALA A 4 -12.48 -13.65 1.26
N TYR A 5 -12.29 -13.39 -0.04
CA TYR A 5 -11.66 -14.34 -0.95
C TYR A 5 -10.21 -14.55 -0.54
N PRO A 6 -9.68 -15.79 -0.48
CA PRO A 6 -8.29 -16.03 -0.07
C PRO A 6 -7.27 -15.41 -1.03
N PHE A 7 -6.26 -14.74 -0.51
CA PHE A 7 -5.19 -14.14 -1.31
C PHE A 7 -4.41 -15.17 -2.12
N SER A 8 -4.13 -16.31 -1.52
CA SER A 8 -3.44 -17.43 -2.16
C SER A 8 -4.27 -18.17 -3.23
N ALA A 9 -5.57 -17.84 -3.35
CA ALA A 9 -6.43 -18.36 -4.40
C ALA A 9 -6.46 -17.45 -5.65
N ILE A 10 -5.82 -16.27 -5.60
CA ILE A 10 -5.75 -15.39 -6.75
C ILE A 10 -4.80 -15.99 -7.79
N VAL A 11 -5.36 -16.31 -8.95
CA VAL A 11 -4.65 -16.91 -10.09
C VAL A 11 -4.01 -15.81 -10.92
N ALA A 12 -2.77 -16.02 -11.35
CA ALA A 12 -1.96 -15.04 -12.07
C ALA A 12 -1.73 -13.78 -11.23
N GLN A 13 -1.54 -12.60 -11.87
CA GLN A 13 -1.35 -11.30 -11.20
C GLN A 13 -0.15 -11.29 -10.24
N ASP A 14 0.93 -12.00 -10.59
CA ASP A 14 2.07 -12.20 -9.69
C ASP A 14 2.81 -10.90 -9.37
N GLU A 15 2.88 -9.96 -10.33
CA GLU A 15 3.46 -8.65 -10.11
C GLU A 15 2.63 -7.84 -9.09
N MET A 16 1.30 -7.81 -9.24
CA MET A 16 0.41 -7.14 -8.28
C MET A 16 0.51 -7.76 -6.88
N LYS A 17 0.47 -9.09 -6.79
CA LYS A 17 0.61 -9.79 -5.50
C LYS A 17 1.93 -9.44 -4.83
N ARG A 18 3.02 -9.44 -5.59
CA ARG A 18 4.36 -9.07 -5.10
C ARG A 18 4.41 -7.63 -4.61
N ALA A 19 3.92 -6.67 -5.39
CA ALA A 19 3.90 -5.26 -5.01
C ALA A 19 3.10 -5.03 -3.72
N LEU A 20 1.94 -5.66 -3.59
CA LEU A 20 1.11 -5.61 -2.38
C LEU A 20 1.80 -6.24 -1.17
N LEU A 21 2.51 -7.36 -1.34
CA LEU A 21 3.30 -7.98 -0.26
C LEU A 21 4.47 -7.10 0.16
N ILE A 22 5.23 -6.53 -0.77
CA ILE A 22 6.32 -5.59 -0.51
C ILE A 22 5.83 -4.41 0.32
N ALA A 23 4.77 -3.72 -0.13
CA ALA A 23 4.20 -2.59 0.58
C ALA A 23 3.59 -2.97 1.95
N SER A 24 3.22 -4.25 2.14
CA SER A 24 2.77 -4.77 3.43
C SER A 24 3.91 -5.02 4.41
N VAL A 25 5.11 -5.30 3.91
CA VAL A 25 6.32 -5.49 4.74
C VAL A 25 6.88 -4.14 5.15
N ASP A 26 7.07 -3.24 4.19
CA ASP A 26 7.62 -1.90 4.40
C ASP A 26 6.66 -0.84 3.87
N GLN A 27 6.01 -0.10 4.76
CA GLN A 27 5.09 0.99 4.40
C GLN A 27 5.83 2.20 3.81
N ASP A 28 7.12 2.36 4.11
CA ASP A 28 7.96 3.46 3.64
C ASP A 28 8.40 3.29 2.16
N VAL A 29 8.10 2.14 1.54
CA VAL A 29 8.24 1.98 0.07
C VAL A 29 7.35 2.98 -0.67
N GLY A 30 6.28 3.43 -0.05
CA GLY A 30 5.26 4.29 -0.65
C GLY A 30 4.03 3.49 -1.09
N GLY A 31 3.05 4.16 -1.68
CA GLY A 31 1.82 3.51 -2.13
C GLY A 31 2.01 2.54 -3.30
N VAL A 32 1.01 1.71 -3.54
CA VAL A 32 0.91 0.82 -4.71
C VAL A 32 -0.16 1.34 -5.65
N LEU A 33 0.22 1.59 -6.88
CA LEU A 33 -0.71 1.96 -7.95
C LEU A 33 -0.98 0.74 -8.82
N VAL A 34 -2.24 0.36 -8.97
CA VAL A 34 -2.66 -0.82 -9.73
C VAL A 34 -3.49 -0.36 -10.93
N PHE A 35 -2.84 -0.21 -12.07
CA PHE A 35 -3.52 0.08 -13.32
C PHE A 35 -3.99 -1.20 -14.02
N GLY A 36 -5.09 -1.09 -14.74
CA GLY A 36 -5.57 -2.16 -15.62
C GLY A 36 -7.08 -2.25 -15.74
N ASP A 37 -7.52 -3.22 -16.56
CA ASP A 37 -8.90 -3.40 -16.95
C ASP A 37 -9.84 -3.57 -15.76
N ARG A 38 -11.10 -3.17 -15.95
CA ARG A 38 -12.18 -3.44 -14.98
C ARG A 38 -12.39 -4.95 -14.81
N GLY A 39 -12.75 -5.35 -13.61
CA GLY A 39 -13.05 -6.76 -13.33
C GLY A 39 -11.85 -7.70 -13.16
N THR A 40 -10.61 -7.19 -13.19
CA THR A 40 -9.38 -8.01 -13.03
C THR A 40 -9.08 -8.41 -11.57
N GLY A 41 -9.95 -8.09 -10.62
CA GLY A 41 -9.84 -8.52 -9.22
C GLY A 41 -8.96 -7.63 -8.33
N LYS A 42 -8.66 -6.38 -8.73
CA LYS A 42 -7.83 -5.43 -7.96
C LYS A 42 -8.32 -5.28 -6.52
N SER A 43 -9.55 -4.82 -6.33
CA SER A 43 -10.16 -4.64 -4.99
C SER A 43 -10.27 -5.95 -4.21
N THR A 44 -10.50 -7.07 -4.90
CA THR A 44 -10.52 -8.41 -4.28
C THR A 44 -9.16 -8.75 -3.69
N ALA A 45 -8.06 -8.49 -4.41
CA ALA A 45 -6.70 -8.78 -3.94
C ALA A 45 -6.33 -7.97 -2.69
N ILE A 46 -6.69 -6.69 -2.65
CA ILE A 46 -6.40 -5.79 -1.52
C ILE A 46 -7.17 -6.24 -0.28
N ARG A 47 -8.47 -6.53 -0.42
CA ARG A 47 -9.29 -7.04 0.69
C ARG A 47 -8.84 -8.42 1.18
N ALA A 48 -8.40 -9.27 0.25
CA ALA A 48 -7.86 -10.59 0.56
C ALA A 48 -6.56 -10.46 1.36
N LEU A 49 -5.67 -9.57 0.96
CA LEU A 49 -4.42 -9.32 1.68
C LEU A 49 -4.69 -8.76 3.08
N ALA A 50 -5.57 -7.79 3.22
CA ALA A 50 -5.91 -7.23 4.54
C ALA A 50 -6.53 -8.28 5.48
N ALA A 51 -7.39 -9.17 4.97
CA ALA A 51 -7.94 -10.28 5.75
C ALA A 51 -6.88 -11.33 6.13
N LEU A 52 -5.82 -11.43 5.33
CA LEU A 52 -4.67 -12.29 5.59
C LEU A 52 -3.79 -11.77 6.72
N MET A 53 -3.71 -10.45 6.90
CA MET A 53 -2.82 -9.81 7.88
C MET A 53 -3.15 -10.24 9.32
N PRO A 54 -2.15 -10.30 10.21
CA PRO A 54 -2.38 -10.59 11.62
C PRO A 54 -3.29 -9.51 12.24
N LYS A 55 -4.06 -9.92 13.26
CA LYS A 55 -4.77 -8.94 14.08
C LYS A 55 -3.75 -8.06 14.80
N MET A 56 -4.00 -6.78 14.81
CA MET A 56 -3.18 -5.80 15.52
C MET A 56 -3.72 -5.54 16.93
N GLU A 57 -2.83 -5.33 17.86
CA GLU A 57 -3.16 -4.83 19.19
C GLU A 57 -3.34 -3.32 19.13
N VAL A 58 -4.43 -2.85 19.68
CA VAL A 58 -4.80 -1.42 19.71
C VAL A 58 -5.25 -1.00 21.10
N VAL A 59 -5.03 0.26 21.42
CA VAL A 59 -5.56 0.88 22.66
C VAL A 59 -7.08 0.93 22.57
N ALA A 60 -7.78 0.31 23.52
CA ALA A 60 -9.24 0.27 23.51
C ALA A 60 -9.82 1.69 23.67
N GLY A 61 -10.77 2.01 22.77
CA GLY A 61 -11.42 3.34 22.76
C GLY A 61 -10.63 4.42 22.02
N CYS A 62 -9.41 4.15 21.56
CA CYS A 62 -8.65 5.09 20.74
C CYS A 62 -9.22 5.12 19.30
N PRO A 63 -9.61 6.32 18.77
CA PRO A 63 -10.12 6.44 17.40
C PRO A 63 -9.05 6.30 16.33
N TYR A 64 -7.77 6.28 16.72
CA TYR A 64 -6.61 6.24 15.82
C TYR A 64 -5.91 4.87 15.78
N ASN A 65 -6.49 3.81 16.31
CA ASN A 65 -5.89 2.47 16.37
C ASN A 65 -4.44 2.45 16.89
N CYS A 66 -4.11 3.31 17.86
CA CYS A 66 -2.75 3.42 18.40
C CYS A 66 -2.23 2.08 18.93
N ASP A 67 -0.95 1.84 18.69
CA ASP A 67 -0.22 0.68 19.21
C ASP A 67 0.06 0.86 20.71
N PRO A 68 -0.39 -0.05 21.59
CA PRO A 68 -0.12 0.06 23.01
C PRO A 68 1.39 -0.08 23.34
N GLU A 69 2.16 -0.81 22.51
CA GLU A 69 3.60 -1.03 22.67
C GLU A 69 4.44 -0.14 21.74
N GLY A 70 3.78 0.64 20.88
CA GLY A 70 4.44 1.48 19.89
C GLY A 70 5.32 2.58 20.53
N PRO A 71 6.31 3.06 19.79
CA PRO A 71 7.13 4.18 20.25
C PRO A 71 6.24 5.39 20.52
N ARG A 72 6.53 6.13 21.59
CA ARG A 72 5.75 7.30 22.03
C ARG A 72 5.41 8.31 20.93
N PRO A 73 6.26 8.59 19.93
CA PRO A 73 5.90 9.43 18.79
C PRO A 73 4.75 8.91 17.91
N GLY A 74 4.48 7.60 17.97
CA GLY A 74 3.41 6.97 17.20
C GLY A 74 2.03 6.97 17.90
N LEU A 75 1.95 7.47 19.13
CA LEU A 75 0.68 7.60 19.86
C LEU A 75 0.04 8.96 19.56
N CYS A 76 -1.30 8.97 19.43
CA CYS A 76 -2.06 10.24 19.38
C CYS A 76 -1.98 10.98 20.73
N ALA A 77 -2.37 12.27 20.72
CA ALA A 77 -2.36 13.08 21.93
C ALA A 77 -3.15 12.45 23.09
N GLN A 78 -4.23 11.74 22.77
CA GLN A 78 -5.11 11.10 23.76
C GLN A 78 -4.53 9.82 24.38
N CYS A 79 -3.57 9.16 23.72
CA CYS A 79 -2.90 7.95 24.21
C CYS A 79 -1.52 8.23 24.83
N ARG A 80 -1.13 9.51 25.03
CA ARG A 80 0.11 9.85 25.70
C ARG A 80 0.06 9.48 27.18
N PRO A 81 1.19 9.05 27.79
CA PRO A 81 1.25 8.77 29.22
C PRO A 81 0.78 9.97 30.06
N GLY A 82 -0.22 9.78 30.88
CA GLY A 82 -0.86 10.81 31.72
C GLY A 82 -2.16 11.38 31.19
N GLU A 83 -2.52 11.14 29.94
CA GLU A 83 -3.77 11.63 29.31
C GLU A 83 -4.72 10.45 28.93
N HIS A 84 -4.61 9.33 29.63
CA HIS A 84 -5.29 8.09 29.26
C HIS A 84 -6.81 8.17 29.33
N HIS A 85 -7.45 7.78 28.24
CA HIS A 85 -8.83 7.31 28.26
C HIS A 85 -8.90 6.02 29.11
N GLY A 86 -9.18 6.14 30.39
CA GLY A 86 -9.70 5.10 31.27
C GLY A 86 -9.14 3.70 31.07
N GLY A 87 -7.85 3.48 31.32
CA GLY A 87 -7.28 2.17 31.63
C GLY A 87 -7.09 1.26 30.43
N GLU A 88 -5.91 1.21 29.93
CA GLU A 88 -5.06 0.05 29.61
C GLU A 88 -5.69 -1.24 29.01
N LYS A 89 -6.90 -1.20 28.48
CA LYS A 89 -7.45 -2.38 27.81
C LYS A 89 -6.93 -2.42 26.37
N VAL A 90 -6.05 -3.39 26.11
CA VAL A 90 -5.62 -3.74 24.76
C VAL A 90 -6.72 -4.57 24.10
N ARG A 91 -7.07 -4.24 22.85
CA ARG A 91 -7.97 -5.03 22.02
C ARG A 91 -7.23 -5.55 20.79
N LYS A 92 -7.60 -6.76 20.35
CA LYS A 92 -7.12 -7.34 19.10
C LYS A 92 -8.12 -7.08 17.98
N GLU A 93 -7.79 -6.15 17.09
CA GLU A 93 -8.63 -5.77 15.96
C GLU A 93 -8.05 -6.29 14.64
N PRO A 94 -8.91 -6.64 13.66
CA PRO A 94 -8.43 -6.90 12.31
C PRO A 94 -7.85 -5.63 11.71
N MET A 95 -6.86 -5.80 10.83
CA MET A 95 -6.29 -4.67 10.08
C MET A 95 -7.38 -3.96 9.27
N PRO A 96 -7.58 -2.63 9.42
CA PRO A 96 -8.62 -1.91 8.71
C PRO A 96 -8.31 -1.81 7.21
N VAL A 97 -9.36 -1.92 6.41
CA VAL A 97 -9.36 -1.48 5.01
C VAL A 97 -10.38 -0.37 4.90
N VAL A 98 -9.88 0.81 4.65
CA VAL A 98 -10.70 2.00 4.51
C VAL A 98 -10.82 2.32 3.02
N ASP A 99 -12.04 2.28 2.51
CA ASP A 99 -12.31 2.71 1.14
C ASP A 99 -12.49 4.23 1.12
N LEU A 100 -11.82 4.91 0.20
CA LEU A 100 -12.01 6.32 -0.07
C LEU A 100 -13.07 6.49 -1.17
N PRO A 101 -14.24 7.06 -0.87
CA PRO A 101 -15.24 7.35 -1.90
C PRO A 101 -14.77 8.46 -2.84
N LEU A 102 -15.05 8.36 -4.14
CA LEU A 102 -14.70 9.38 -5.15
C LEU A 102 -15.23 10.80 -4.83
N GLY A 103 -16.38 10.89 -4.20
CA GLY A 103 -16.96 12.17 -3.75
C GLY A 103 -16.62 12.55 -2.31
N ALA A 104 -15.54 12.02 -1.73
CA ALA A 104 -15.13 12.39 -0.38
C ALA A 104 -14.63 13.85 -0.37
N THR A 105 -15.15 14.65 0.53
CA THR A 105 -14.62 15.99 0.80
C THR A 105 -13.32 15.89 1.58
N GLU A 106 -12.48 16.92 1.48
CA GLU A 106 -11.23 16.97 2.21
C GLU A 106 -11.43 16.79 3.73
N ASP A 107 -12.45 17.43 4.31
CA ASP A 107 -12.81 17.31 5.73
C ASP A 107 -13.11 15.87 6.14
N ARG A 108 -13.78 15.12 5.28
CA ARG A 108 -14.05 13.70 5.54
C ARG A 108 -12.78 12.84 5.49
N VAL A 109 -11.82 13.26 4.69
CA VAL A 109 -10.53 12.55 4.54
C VAL A 109 -9.61 12.83 5.72
N ILE A 110 -9.31 14.09 5.97
CA ILE A 110 -8.33 14.50 6.99
C ILE A 110 -8.93 14.65 8.38
N GLY A 111 -10.25 14.89 8.47
CA GLY A 111 -10.97 15.23 9.69
C GLY A 111 -11.32 16.71 9.78
N ALA A 112 -12.30 17.03 10.59
CA ALA A 112 -12.87 18.37 10.71
C ALA A 112 -13.25 18.72 12.16
N LEU A 113 -13.75 19.95 12.35
CA LEU A 113 -14.42 20.35 13.58
C LEU A 113 -15.73 19.57 13.74
N ASP A 114 -15.97 18.96 14.89
CA ASP A 114 -17.26 18.40 15.28
C ASP A 114 -18.25 19.54 15.53
N LEU A 115 -18.99 19.89 14.47
CA LEU A 115 -19.95 21.00 14.50
C LEU A 115 -21.11 20.74 15.47
N GLU A 116 -21.51 19.47 15.64
CA GLU A 116 -22.61 19.11 16.56
C GLU A 116 -22.22 19.40 18.02
N ARG A 117 -21.03 18.99 18.44
CA ARG A 117 -20.49 19.28 19.76
C ARG A 117 -20.21 20.77 19.96
N ALA A 118 -19.66 21.42 18.94
CA ALA A 118 -19.39 22.85 19.00
C ALA A 118 -20.69 23.68 19.21
N LEU A 119 -21.77 23.31 18.54
CA LEU A 119 -23.06 24.00 18.65
C LEU A 119 -23.83 23.63 19.91
N ARG A 120 -23.78 22.36 20.35
CA ARG A 120 -24.51 21.89 21.51
C ARG A 120 -23.82 22.25 22.83
N ASP A 121 -22.52 22.03 22.89
CA ASP A 121 -21.78 22.07 24.15
C ASP A 121 -20.85 23.32 24.22
N GLY A 122 -20.70 24.05 23.14
CA GLY A 122 -19.73 25.17 23.01
C GLY A 122 -18.26 24.74 23.02
N GLU A 123 -18.02 23.43 22.90
CA GLU A 123 -16.67 22.87 22.94
C GLU A 123 -16.16 22.54 21.53
N LYS A 124 -14.95 23.03 21.21
CA LYS A 124 -14.29 22.64 19.97
C LYS A 124 -13.75 21.22 20.12
N ALA A 125 -14.34 20.26 19.42
CA ALA A 125 -13.90 18.89 19.32
C ALA A 125 -13.50 18.56 17.89
N PHE A 126 -12.57 17.62 17.72
CA PHE A 126 -12.13 17.15 16.41
C PHE A 126 -12.81 15.82 16.08
N GLU A 127 -13.41 15.74 14.89
CA GLU A 127 -13.93 14.50 14.32
C GLU A 127 -12.86 13.86 13.42
N PRO A 128 -12.31 12.69 13.80
CA PRO A 128 -11.28 12.01 13.01
C PRO A 128 -11.79 11.55 11.65
N GLY A 129 -11.04 11.87 10.58
CA GLY A 129 -11.37 11.49 9.22
C GLY A 129 -10.97 10.05 8.84
N LEU A 130 -11.00 9.77 7.54
CA LEU A 130 -10.67 8.45 6.99
C LEU A 130 -9.20 8.09 7.22
N LEU A 131 -8.29 9.07 7.22
CA LEU A 131 -6.85 8.85 7.49
C LEU A 131 -6.60 8.32 8.89
N ALA A 132 -7.32 8.83 9.90
CA ALA A 132 -7.26 8.31 11.25
C ALA A 132 -7.71 6.85 11.32
N ARG A 133 -8.80 6.52 10.64
CA ARG A 133 -9.36 5.16 10.58
C ARG A 133 -8.45 4.18 9.84
N ALA A 134 -7.70 4.66 8.83
CA ALA A 134 -6.78 3.86 8.03
C ALA A 134 -5.45 3.58 8.76
N HIS A 135 -5.16 4.28 9.86
CA HIS A 135 -3.89 4.11 10.58
C HIS A 135 -3.62 2.63 10.91
N ARG A 136 -2.40 2.18 10.62
CA ARG A 136 -1.93 0.78 10.72
C ARG A 136 -2.68 -0.21 9.82
N GLY A 137 -3.38 0.28 8.78
CA GLY A 137 -4.16 -0.51 7.85
C GLY A 137 -3.89 -0.18 6.39
N PHE A 138 -4.93 -0.35 5.59
CA PHE A 138 -4.92 -0.01 4.16
C PHE A 138 -5.91 1.12 3.88
N LEU A 139 -5.47 2.10 3.10
CA LEU A 139 -6.34 3.08 2.47
C LEU A 139 -6.43 2.71 0.98
N TYR A 140 -7.63 2.35 0.55
CA TYR A 140 -7.90 1.97 -0.83
C TYR A 140 -8.68 3.04 -1.57
N ILE A 141 -8.16 3.43 -2.72
CA ILE A 141 -8.78 4.39 -3.63
C ILE A 141 -9.13 3.63 -4.90
N ASP A 142 -10.43 3.49 -5.17
CA ASP A 142 -10.88 2.96 -6.45
C ASP A 142 -10.97 4.10 -7.47
N GLU A 143 -10.43 3.89 -8.66
CA GLU A 143 -10.38 4.89 -9.73
C GLU A 143 -9.69 6.21 -9.28
N VAL A 144 -8.45 6.10 -8.80
CA VAL A 144 -7.67 7.24 -8.26
C VAL A 144 -7.51 8.38 -9.26
N ASN A 145 -7.56 8.09 -10.56
CA ASN A 145 -7.53 9.05 -11.66
C ASN A 145 -8.76 9.98 -11.73
N LEU A 146 -9.85 9.65 -11.03
CA LEU A 146 -11.07 10.45 -10.94
C LEU A 146 -11.13 11.32 -9.68
N LEU A 147 -10.18 11.17 -8.75
CA LEU A 147 -10.11 12.04 -7.58
C LEU A 147 -9.54 13.41 -7.94
N GLU A 148 -9.97 14.40 -7.17
CA GLU A 148 -9.42 15.76 -7.28
C GLU A 148 -7.95 15.77 -6.83
N ASP A 149 -7.10 16.42 -7.61
CA ASP A 149 -5.65 16.40 -7.40
C ASP A 149 -5.23 16.83 -5.99
N HIS A 150 -5.89 17.84 -5.40
CA HIS A 150 -5.55 18.31 -4.06
C HIS A 150 -5.80 17.26 -2.97
N ILE A 151 -6.81 16.39 -3.16
CA ILE A 151 -7.06 15.27 -2.25
C ILE A 151 -5.97 14.22 -2.40
N VAL A 152 -5.58 13.88 -3.65
CA VAL A 152 -4.52 12.91 -3.89
C VAL A 152 -3.18 13.41 -3.33
N ASP A 153 -2.86 14.70 -3.52
CA ASP A 153 -1.66 15.32 -2.95
C ASP A 153 -1.64 15.22 -1.42
N ALA A 154 -2.74 15.59 -0.75
CA ALA A 154 -2.85 15.48 0.70
C ALA A 154 -2.67 14.04 1.21
N LEU A 155 -3.27 13.06 0.50
CA LEU A 155 -3.13 11.64 0.83
C LEU A 155 -1.68 11.15 0.71
N LEU A 156 -0.99 11.53 -0.36
CA LEU A 156 0.38 11.13 -0.62
C LEU A 156 1.35 11.79 0.36
N ASP A 157 1.10 13.05 0.75
CA ASP A 157 1.91 13.74 1.76
C ASP A 157 1.77 13.09 3.14
N VAL A 158 0.55 12.73 3.54
CA VAL A 158 0.31 12.01 4.80
C VAL A 158 0.88 10.59 4.74
N ALA A 159 0.76 9.90 3.61
CA ALA A 159 1.34 8.56 3.44
C ALA A 159 2.88 8.59 3.55
N ALA A 160 3.51 9.67 3.08
CA ALA A 160 4.97 9.86 3.15
C ALA A 160 5.46 10.27 4.54
N SER A 161 4.72 11.17 5.23
CA SER A 161 5.09 11.67 6.57
C SER A 161 4.71 10.71 7.70
N GLY A 162 3.67 9.91 7.49
CA GLY A 162 3.08 9.04 8.52
C GLY A 162 2.27 9.80 9.58
N GLU A 163 2.05 11.10 9.40
CA GLU A 163 1.29 11.96 10.30
C GLU A 163 0.28 12.80 9.53
N ASN A 164 -0.90 12.99 10.10
CA ASN A 164 -1.88 13.96 9.62
C ASN A 164 -1.87 15.19 10.53
N VAL A 165 -1.72 16.37 9.93
CA VAL A 165 -1.72 17.65 10.63
C VAL A 165 -2.89 18.49 10.11
N VAL A 166 -3.82 18.81 10.98
CA VAL A 166 -5.01 19.60 10.65
C VAL A 166 -4.97 20.93 11.41
N GLU A 167 -4.79 22.02 10.68
CA GLU A 167 -4.76 23.38 11.21
C GLU A 167 -5.86 24.21 10.57
N ARG A 168 -7.06 24.14 11.15
CA ARG A 168 -8.25 24.83 10.61
C ARG A 168 -9.16 25.30 11.74
N GLU A 169 -9.85 26.43 11.52
CA GLU A 169 -10.90 26.96 12.41
C GLU A 169 -10.46 27.12 13.87
N GLY A 170 -9.15 27.35 14.07
CA GLY A 170 -8.56 27.47 15.41
C GLY A 170 -8.36 26.14 16.14
N LEU A 171 -8.42 25.00 15.42
CA LEU A 171 -7.94 23.71 15.84
C LEU A 171 -6.53 23.49 15.28
N SER A 172 -5.65 22.94 16.10
CA SER A 172 -4.36 22.39 15.65
C SER A 172 -4.24 20.99 16.21
N ILE A 173 -4.50 20.00 15.36
CA ILE A 173 -4.52 18.59 15.71
C ILE A 173 -3.46 17.86 14.89
N ARG A 174 -2.69 17.03 15.57
CA ARG A 174 -1.71 16.13 14.96
C ARG A 174 -1.96 14.72 15.45
N HIS A 175 -2.08 13.77 14.53
CA HIS A 175 -2.24 12.36 14.86
C HIS A 175 -1.48 11.46 13.88
N PRO A 176 -1.08 10.25 14.32
CA PRO A 176 -0.44 9.28 13.44
C PRO A 176 -1.42 8.81 12.36
N ALA A 177 -0.91 8.67 11.14
CA ALA A 177 -1.67 8.21 9.98
C ALA A 177 -0.76 7.37 9.05
N ARG A 178 -0.13 6.32 9.58
CA ARG A 178 0.66 5.38 8.81
C ARG A 178 -0.24 4.29 8.24
N PHE A 179 -0.30 4.15 6.94
CA PHE A 179 -1.12 3.18 6.23
C PHE A 179 -0.48 2.78 4.90
N VAL A 180 -0.85 1.63 4.39
CA VAL A 180 -0.50 1.25 3.01
C VAL A 180 -1.52 1.89 2.08
N LEU A 181 -1.07 2.85 1.26
CA LEU A 181 -1.90 3.46 0.24
C LEU A 181 -1.97 2.55 -0.99
N VAL A 182 -3.17 2.22 -1.44
CA VAL A 182 -3.36 1.46 -2.68
C VAL A 182 -4.36 2.20 -3.55
N GLY A 183 -3.89 2.68 -4.70
CA GLY A 183 -4.73 3.27 -5.72
C GLY A 183 -5.00 2.28 -6.84
N SER A 184 -6.25 2.15 -7.31
CA SER A 184 -6.55 1.51 -8.58
C SER A 184 -6.93 2.55 -9.62
N GLY A 185 -6.66 2.26 -10.88
CA GLY A 185 -7.04 3.11 -12.00
C GLY A 185 -7.24 2.30 -13.27
N ASN A 186 -7.98 2.90 -14.20
CA ASN A 186 -8.09 2.42 -15.57
C ASN A 186 -7.46 3.45 -16.50
N PRO A 187 -6.47 3.09 -17.31
CA PRO A 187 -5.85 4.02 -18.26
C PRO A 187 -6.83 4.67 -19.24
N GLU A 188 -7.98 4.01 -19.53
CA GLU A 188 -9.01 4.52 -20.42
C GLU A 188 -9.81 5.68 -19.81
N GLU A 189 -9.84 5.82 -18.48
CA GLU A 189 -10.60 6.84 -17.75
C GLU A 189 -9.79 8.13 -17.49
N GLY A 190 -8.56 8.15 -17.94
CA GLY A 190 -7.64 9.27 -17.79
C GLY A 190 -6.34 8.87 -17.11
N GLU A 191 -5.37 9.73 -17.24
CA GLU A 191 -4.02 9.52 -16.70
C GLU A 191 -3.83 10.38 -15.45
N LEU A 192 -3.14 9.79 -14.47
CA LEU A 192 -2.63 10.56 -13.35
C LEU A 192 -1.54 11.52 -13.83
N ARG A 193 -1.50 12.71 -13.25
CA ARG A 193 -0.41 13.65 -13.50
C ARG A 193 0.94 13.04 -13.13
N PRO A 194 1.99 13.31 -13.90
CA PRO A 194 3.32 12.78 -13.64
C PRO A 194 3.82 13.00 -12.20
N GLN A 195 3.49 14.17 -11.62
CA GLN A 195 3.88 14.51 -10.26
C GLN A 195 3.21 13.61 -9.20
N LEU A 196 1.98 13.16 -9.46
CA LEU A 196 1.27 12.24 -8.58
C LEU A 196 1.78 10.80 -8.77
N LEU A 197 2.03 10.41 -10.02
CA LEU A 197 2.61 9.10 -10.34
C LEU A 197 3.95 8.88 -9.61
N ASP A 198 4.85 9.88 -9.64
CA ASP A 198 6.16 9.77 -9.00
C ASP A 198 6.08 9.60 -7.48
N ARG A 199 4.98 10.02 -6.83
CA ARG A 199 4.79 9.86 -5.38
C ARG A 199 4.41 8.44 -4.97
N PHE A 200 3.81 7.63 -5.88
CA PHE A 200 3.61 6.21 -5.62
C PHE A 200 4.93 5.45 -5.68
N GLY A 201 5.15 4.56 -4.72
CA GLY A 201 6.36 3.74 -4.69
C GLY A 201 6.40 2.69 -5.79
N LEU A 202 5.29 1.99 -5.96
CA LEU A 202 5.15 0.88 -6.90
C LEU A 202 3.98 1.13 -7.85
N SER A 203 4.17 0.81 -9.12
CA SER A 203 3.10 0.78 -10.12
C SER A 203 3.11 -0.54 -10.85
N VAL A 204 1.94 -1.18 -10.92
CA VAL A 204 1.76 -2.49 -11.56
C VAL A 204 0.65 -2.42 -12.58
N GLU A 205 0.82 -3.15 -13.67
CA GLU A 205 -0.20 -3.29 -14.70
C GLU A 205 -0.89 -4.65 -14.58
N VAL A 206 -2.20 -4.61 -14.51
CA VAL A 206 -3.05 -5.79 -14.34
C VAL A 206 -3.90 -5.97 -15.58
N THR A 207 -3.61 -6.98 -16.35
CA THR A 207 -4.37 -7.31 -17.55
C THR A 207 -5.17 -8.58 -17.37
N THR A 208 -6.23 -8.72 -18.15
CA THR A 208 -7.00 -9.96 -18.20
C THR A 208 -6.09 -11.08 -18.75
N PRO A 209 -5.91 -12.20 -18.01
CA PRO A 209 -5.03 -13.28 -18.47
C PRO A 209 -5.37 -13.76 -19.87
N GLN A 210 -4.37 -13.87 -20.74
CA GLN A 210 -4.59 -14.35 -22.12
C GLN A 210 -4.51 -15.87 -22.26
N VAL A 211 -3.98 -16.54 -21.24
CA VAL A 211 -3.87 -18.02 -21.22
C VAL A 211 -5.21 -18.63 -20.86
N LEU A 212 -5.80 -19.41 -21.75
CA LEU A 212 -7.11 -20.06 -21.54
C LEU A 212 -7.19 -20.85 -20.23
N LYS A 213 -6.14 -21.59 -19.88
CA LYS A 213 -6.08 -22.38 -18.64
C LYS A 213 -6.25 -21.51 -17.40
N ALA A 214 -5.59 -20.34 -17.36
CA ALA A 214 -5.70 -19.39 -16.25
C ALA A 214 -7.12 -18.82 -16.15
N ARG A 215 -7.74 -18.45 -17.28
CA ARG A 215 -9.13 -17.96 -17.30
C ARG A 215 -10.12 -19.01 -16.78
N VAL A 216 -10.00 -20.26 -17.23
CA VAL A 216 -10.84 -21.36 -16.77
C VAL A 216 -10.67 -21.57 -15.27
N GLU A 217 -9.44 -21.51 -14.77
CA GLU A 217 -9.15 -21.67 -13.34
C GLU A 217 -9.77 -20.52 -12.51
N ILE A 218 -9.64 -19.27 -12.96
CA ILE A 218 -10.26 -18.11 -12.29
C ILE A 218 -11.78 -18.30 -12.16
N VAL A 219 -12.44 -18.66 -13.27
CA VAL A 219 -13.91 -18.85 -13.28
C VAL A 219 -14.32 -19.99 -12.35
N ARG A 220 -13.61 -21.12 -12.39
CA ARG A 220 -13.88 -22.28 -11.51
C ARG A 220 -13.72 -21.94 -10.03
N LEU A 221 -12.61 -21.28 -9.67
CA LEU A 221 -12.35 -20.90 -8.28
C LEU A 221 -13.38 -19.89 -7.79
N ARG A 222 -13.81 -18.99 -8.66
CA ARG A 222 -14.83 -17.99 -8.32
C ARG A 222 -16.20 -18.63 -8.09
N ASP A 223 -16.65 -19.51 -8.98
CA ASP A 223 -17.90 -20.26 -8.86
C ASP A 223 -17.89 -21.12 -7.59
N GLU A 224 -16.79 -21.82 -7.31
CA GLU A 224 -16.63 -22.62 -6.09
C GLU A 224 -16.73 -21.76 -4.82
N PHE A 225 -16.07 -20.58 -4.80
CA PHE A 225 -16.18 -19.65 -3.68
C PHE A 225 -17.61 -19.13 -3.48
N GLU A 226 -18.35 -18.88 -4.56
CA GLU A 226 -19.74 -18.39 -4.47
C GLU A 226 -20.70 -19.46 -3.97
N ARG A 227 -20.47 -20.74 -4.31
CA ARG A 227 -21.28 -21.88 -3.86
C ARG A 227 -21.10 -22.21 -2.38
N ASP A 228 -19.85 -22.26 -1.89
CA ASP A 228 -19.56 -22.55 -0.49
C ASP A 228 -18.30 -21.79 -0.03
N ARG A 229 -18.51 -20.57 0.46
CA ARG A 229 -17.42 -19.70 0.95
C ARG A 229 -16.65 -20.32 2.11
N ALA A 230 -17.34 -21.01 3.01
CA ALA A 230 -16.70 -21.56 4.21
C ALA A 230 -15.77 -22.73 3.86
N ALA A 231 -16.23 -23.69 3.06
CA ALA A 231 -15.41 -24.80 2.59
C ALA A 231 -14.25 -24.32 1.74
N PHE A 232 -14.49 -23.35 0.84
CA PHE A 232 -13.44 -22.77 0.00
C PHE A 232 -12.32 -22.13 0.84
N ILE A 233 -12.66 -21.28 1.81
CA ILE A 233 -11.68 -20.63 2.70
C ILE A 233 -10.91 -21.70 3.49
N LYS A 234 -11.59 -22.72 4.02
CA LYS A 234 -10.96 -23.83 4.73
C LYS A 234 -9.92 -24.54 3.86
N ARG A 235 -10.21 -24.78 2.57
CA ARG A 235 -9.27 -25.38 1.61
C ARG A 235 -7.98 -24.58 1.48
N PHE A 236 -8.05 -23.26 1.47
CA PHE A 236 -6.88 -22.39 1.31
C PHE A 236 -6.20 -22.00 2.64
N GLN A 237 -6.76 -22.34 3.78
CA GLN A 237 -6.29 -21.93 5.12
C GLN A 237 -4.80 -22.20 5.36
N ARG A 238 -4.29 -23.35 4.87
CA ARG A 238 -2.86 -23.70 5.03
C ARG A 238 -1.96 -22.78 4.20
N LYS A 239 -2.37 -22.45 2.96
CA LYS A 239 -1.63 -21.55 2.07
C LYS A 239 -1.66 -20.13 2.62
N GLU A 240 -2.81 -19.65 3.09
CA GLU A 240 -2.97 -18.36 3.75
C GLU A 240 -2.07 -18.26 4.99
N GLY A 241 -2.02 -19.30 5.83
CA GLY A 241 -1.16 -19.35 6.99
C GLY A 241 0.34 -19.30 6.64
N LYS A 242 0.74 -19.83 5.49
CA LYS A 242 2.12 -19.72 4.99
C LYS A 242 2.46 -18.29 4.59
N VAL A 243 1.59 -17.64 3.80
CA VAL A 243 1.81 -16.24 3.37
C VAL A 243 1.79 -15.28 4.57
N ARG A 244 0.88 -15.49 5.53
CA ARG A 244 0.84 -14.69 6.76
C ARG A 244 2.15 -14.77 7.54
N ARG A 245 2.68 -15.97 7.75
CA ARG A 245 3.98 -16.15 8.42
C ARG A 245 5.09 -15.48 7.64
N GLN A 246 5.14 -15.66 6.33
CA GLN A 246 6.12 -15.03 5.45
C GLN A 246 6.14 -13.50 5.63
N ILE A 247 4.98 -12.84 5.72
CA ILE A 247 4.91 -11.39 5.97
C ILE A 247 5.40 -11.04 7.38
N GLN A 248 5.03 -11.84 8.40
CA GLN A 248 5.44 -11.59 9.79
C GLN A 248 6.95 -11.72 9.95
N ASP A 249 7.52 -12.81 9.41
CA ASP A 249 8.95 -13.08 9.44
C ASP A 249 9.73 -11.99 8.67
N ALA A 250 9.22 -11.60 7.49
CA ALA A 250 9.82 -10.53 6.70
C ALA A 250 9.86 -9.19 7.45
N ARG A 251 8.78 -8.80 8.12
CA ARG A 251 8.74 -7.57 8.94
C ARG A 251 9.73 -7.59 10.09
N ALA A 252 9.86 -8.74 10.76
CA ALA A 252 10.80 -8.90 11.87
C ALA A 252 12.26 -8.90 11.41
N HIS A 253 12.51 -9.32 10.18
CA HIS A 253 13.85 -9.45 9.61
C HIS A 253 14.30 -8.27 8.74
N LEU A 254 13.38 -7.37 8.36
CA LEU A 254 13.60 -6.31 7.36
C LEU A 254 14.84 -5.46 7.65
N GLU A 255 15.02 -5.02 8.89
CA GLU A 255 16.15 -4.17 9.29
C GLU A 255 17.49 -4.92 9.33
N GLN A 256 17.44 -6.26 9.35
CA GLN A 256 18.63 -7.12 9.41
C GLN A 256 19.15 -7.50 8.02
N VAL A 257 18.32 -7.28 6.96
CA VAL A 257 18.72 -7.57 5.58
C VAL A 257 19.83 -6.61 5.18
N ASP A 258 21.02 -7.16 4.90
CA ASP A 258 22.18 -6.40 4.47
C ASP A 258 21.96 -5.78 3.07
N LEU A 259 22.59 -4.62 2.87
CA LEU A 259 22.58 -3.90 1.60
C LEU A 259 24.00 -3.67 1.13
N PRO A 260 24.57 -4.55 0.31
CA PRO A 260 25.92 -4.39 -0.23
C PRO A 260 26.04 -3.12 -1.09
N ASP A 261 27.19 -2.41 -1.02
CA ASP A 261 27.45 -1.20 -1.80
C ASP A 261 27.30 -1.44 -3.32
N ALA A 262 27.71 -2.59 -3.81
CA ALA A 262 27.54 -2.97 -5.21
C ALA A 262 26.06 -2.97 -5.68
N ILE A 263 25.13 -3.27 -4.76
CA ILE A 263 23.68 -3.21 -5.04
C ILE A 263 23.22 -1.77 -5.15
N VAL A 264 23.75 -0.87 -4.30
CA VAL A 264 23.46 0.57 -4.36
C VAL A 264 23.97 1.15 -5.66
N GLU A 265 25.20 0.80 -6.06
CA GLU A 265 25.80 1.22 -7.33
C GLU A 265 24.99 0.71 -8.53
N THR A 266 24.56 -0.54 -8.52
CA THR A 266 23.72 -1.11 -9.58
C THR A 266 22.37 -0.40 -9.67
N ALA A 267 21.74 -0.09 -8.56
CA ALA A 267 20.47 0.65 -8.50
C ALA A 267 20.63 2.06 -9.07
N ALA A 268 21.70 2.76 -8.69
CA ALA A 268 22.01 4.09 -9.21
C ALA A 268 22.31 4.06 -10.71
N ASN A 269 23.11 3.10 -11.19
CA ASN A 269 23.40 2.95 -12.61
C ASN A 269 22.12 2.69 -13.43
N LEU A 270 21.22 1.84 -12.95
CA LEU A 270 19.95 1.58 -13.62
C LEU A 270 19.09 2.85 -13.74
N CYS A 271 18.99 3.64 -12.65
CA CYS A 271 18.25 4.89 -12.64
C CYS A 271 18.89 5.95 -13.58
N MET A 272 20.21 6.04 -13.61
CA MET A 272 20.94 6.92 -14.52
C MET A 272 20.74 6.53 -16.00
N THR A 273 20.82 5.24 -16.32
CA THR A 273 20.57 4.71 -17.69
C THR A 273 19.17 5.04 -18.15
N LEU A 274 18.18 4.99 -17.25
CA LEU A 274 16.79 5.32 -17.53
C LEU A 274 16.49 6.82 -17.54
N GLY A 275 17.39 7.65 -17.00
CA GLY A 275 17.19 9.11 -16.89
C GLY A 275 16.06 9.48 -15.94
N THR A 276 15.95 8.81 -14.78
CA THR A 276 14.97 9.15 -13.74
C THR A 276 15.32 10.47 -13.07
N ASP A 277 14.28 11.23 -12.67
CA ASP A 277 14.48 12.50 -11.99
C ASP A 277 14.67 12.32 -10.47
N GLY A 278 15.69 12.98 -9.91
CA GLY A 278 15.99 12.94 -8.47
C GLY A 278 16.46 11.56 -7.98
N LEU A 279 16.44 11.35 -6.67
CA LEU A 279 16.91 10.10 -6.03
C LEU A 279 15.77 9.20 -5.50
N ARG A 280 14.52 9.56 -5.78
CA ARG A 280 13.38 8.78 -5.28
C ARG A 280 13.31 7.40 -5.95
N GLY A 281 13.73 7.30 -7.21
CA GLY A 281 13.81 6.03 -7.95
C GLY A 281 14.72 5.04 -7.24
N GLU A 282 15.94 5.42 -6.95
CA GLU A 282 16.96 4.62 -6.27
C GLU A 282 16.53 4.21 -4.87
N LEU A 283 16.06 5.16 -4.06
CA LEU A 283 15.61 4.90 -2.70
C LEU A 283 14.44 3.92 -2.65
N THR A 284 13.46 4.08 -3.55
CA THR A 284 12.32 3.15 -3.63
C THR A 284 12.75 1.78 -4.12
N LEU A 285 13.67 1.73 -5.11
CA LEU A 285 14.19 0.49 -5.68
C LEU A 285 14.92 -0.34 -4.61
N ILE A 286 15.77 0.31 -3.80
CA ILE A 286 16.49 -0.32 -2.70
C ILE A 286 15.53 -0.82 -1.62
N ARG A 287 14.55 0.00 -1.20
CA ARG A 287 13.55 -0.40 -0.21
C ARG A 287 12.70 -1.58 -0.68
N ALA A 288 12.22 -1.53 -1.92
CA ALA A 288 11.43 -2.61 -2.51
C ALA A 288 12.25 -3.91 -2.63
N ALA A 289 13.52 -3.82 -3.04
CA ALA A 289 14.42 -4.98 -3.13
C ALA A 289 14.72 -5.57 -1.75
N ARG A 290 14.95 -4.74 -0.73
CA ARG A 290 15.14 -5.18 0.66
C ARG A 290 13.90 -5.88 1.20
N SER A 291 12.72 -5.32 0.95
CA SER A 291 11.44 -5.93 1.35
C SER A 291 11.19 -7.27 0.64
N LEU A 292 11.59 -7.38 -0.64
CA LEU A 292 11.51 -8.65 -1.37
C LEU A 292 12.49 -9.67 -0.80
N ALA A 293 13.74 -9.28 -0.52
CA ALA A 293 14.75 -10.14 0.11
C ALA A 293 14.27 -10.66 1.47
N ALA A 294 13.67 -9.79 2.30
CA ALA A 294 13.08 -10.19 3.58
C ALA A 294 11.92 -11.18 3.39
N LEU A 295 11.05 -10.99 2.38
CA LEU A 295 9.97 -11.93 2.03
C LEU A 295 10.49 -13.30 1.60
N GLU A 296 11.64 -13.33 0.95
CA GLU A 296 12.29 -14.56 0.51
C GLU A 296 13.17 -15.19 1.61
N GLY A 297 13.34 -14.51 2.76
CA GLY A 297 14.17 -14.96 3.87
C GLY A 297 15.66 -14.87 3.58
N ALA A 298 16.06 -13.98 2.69
CA ALA A 298 17.47 -13.76 2.33
C ALA A 298 18.14 -12.83 3.37
N GLU A 299 19.42 -13.09 3.64
CA GLU A 299 20.22 -12.28 4.57
C GLU A 299 20.70 -10.96 3.95
N ALA A 300 20.78 -10.89 2.61
CA ALA A 300 21.23 -9.71 1.88
C ALA A 300 20.43 -9.50 0.58
N VAL A 301 20.39 -8.25 0.13
CA VAL A 301 19.85 -7.90 -1.17
C VAL A 301 20.77 -8.38 -2.27
N THR A 302 20.22 -9.00 -3.32
CA THR A 302 20.95 -9.50 -4.49
C THR A 302 20.56 -8.74 -5.77
N PRO A 303 21.35 -8.79 -6.83
CA PRO A 303 20.98 -8.22 -8.14
C PRO A 303 19.63 -8.75 -8.64
N GLN A 304 19.30 -10.01 -8.35
CA GLN A 304 18.03 -10.60 -8.75
C GLN A 304 16.82 -9.93 -8.05
N HIS A 305 16.96 -9.50 -6.80
CA HIS A 305 15.92 -8.74 -6.11
C HIS A 305 15.67 -7.40 -6.81
N LEU A 306 16.74 -6.65 -7.15
CA LEU A 306 16.62 -5.41 -7.92
C LEU A 306 15.95 -5.65 -9.28
N ARG A 307 16.44 -6.63 -10.06
CA ARG A 307 15.88 -7.00 -11.36
C ARG A 307 14.37 -7.29 -11.27
N THR A 308 13.97 -7.96 -10.21
CA THR A 308 12.57 -8.37 -10.00
C THR A 308 11.63 -7.21 -9.67
N VAL A 309 12.09 -6.20 -8.91
CA VAL A 309 11.23 -5.07 -8.49
C VAL A 309 11.35 -3.85 -9.41
N ALA A 310 12.43 -3.74 -10.18
CA ALA A 310 12.71 -2.59 -11.04
C ALA A 310 11.53 -2.21 -11.98
N PRO A 311 10.84 -3.15 -12.65
CA PRO A 311 9.70 -2.80 -13.50
C PRO A 311 8.60 -2.06 -12.73
N SER A 312 8.22 -2.55 -11.55
CA SER A 312 7.15 -1.94 -10.76
C SER A 312 7.56 -0.62 -10.09
N VAL A 313 8.86 -0.41 -9.84
CA VAL A 313 9.37 0.83 -9.25
C VAL A 313 9.58 1.92 -10.28
N LEU A 314 10.05 1.59 -11.50
CA LEU A 314 10.61 2.56 -12.44
C LEU A 314 9.69 2.90 -13.61
N ARG A 315 8.76 2.01 -14.03
CA ARG A 315 7.95 2.22 -15.23
C ARG A 315 7.16 3.54 -15.24
N HIS A 316 6.67 3.97 -14.10
CA HIS A 316 5.84 5.17 -13.96
C HIS A 316 6.66 6.45 -13.68
N ARG A 317 7.98 6.32 -13.47
CA ARG A 317 8.91 7.44 -13.23
C ARG A 317 9.62 7.92 -14.49
N LEU A 318 9.47 7.19 -15.58
CA LEU A 318 10.10 7.57 -16.85
C LEU A 318 9.34 8.73 -17.49
N ARG A 319 10.06 9.73 -17.97
CA ARG A 319 9.50 10.75 -18.82
C ARG A 319 8.94 10.10 -20.08
N ARG A 320 7.69 10.44 -20.41
CA ARG A 320 7.12 10.02 -21.68
C ARG A 320 7.89 10.67 -22.81
N ASP A 321 8.40 9.87 -23.70
CA ASP A 321 8.87 10.32 -25.00
C ASP A 321 7.72 10.09 -25.99
N PRO A 322 7.12 11.16 -26.54
CA PRO A 322 6.03 11.02 -27.51
C PRO A 322 6.46 10.27 -28.80
N LEU A 323 7.77 10.15 -29.04
CA LEU A 323 8.33 9.48 -30.20
C LEU A 323 8.71 8.00 -29.92
N ASP A 324 8.61 7.55 -28.65
CA ASP A 324 8.95 6.16 -28.29
C ASP A 324 7.69 5.27 -28.33
N GLU A 325 7.53 4.56 -29.43
CA GLU A 325 6.45 3.58 -29.64
C GLU A 325 6.51 2.38 -28.66
N ALA A 326 7.65 2.16 -28.01
CA ALA A 326 7.91 0.95 -27.22
C ALA A 326 7.28 0.97 -25.80
N GLY A 327 6.86 2.14 -25.33
CA GLY A 327 6.29 2.32 -23.98
C GLY A 327 7.30 2.16 -22.83
N SER A 328 6.94 2.70 -21.65
CA SER A 328 7.82 2.75 -20.47
C SER A 328 8.27 1.37 -19.98
N GLY A 329 7.41 0.36 -20.05
CA GLY A 329 7.74 -1.01 -19.63
C GLY A 329 8.87 -1.64 -20.47
N ALA A 330 8.84 -1.45 -21.79
CA ALA A 330 9.87 -1.97 -22.69
C ALA A 330 11.22 -1.24 -22.51
N ARG A 331 11.18 0.08 -22.20
CA ARG A 331 12.40 0.85 -21.87
C ARG A 331 13.05 0.32 -20.60
N VAL A 332 12.27 0.09 -19.56
CA VAL A 332 12.79 -0.50 -18.31
C VAL A 332 13.35 -1.89 -18.57
N GLY A 333 12.68 -2.72 -19.36
CA GLY A 333 13.17 -4.05 -19.72
C GLY A 333 14.55 -4.01 -20.39
N ARG A 334 14.73 -3.15 -21.41
CA ARG A 334 16.02 -2.97 -22.11
C ARG A 334 17.14 -2.49 -21.17
N ALA A 335 16.85 -1.50 -20.33
CA ALA A 335 17.85 -1.01 -19.37
C ALA A 335 18.23 -2.07 -18.32
N ILE A 336 17.30 -2.92 -17.92
CA ILE A 336 17.58 -4.06 -17.04
C ILE A 336 18.53 -5.04 -17.74
N GLU A 337 18.28 -5.41 -19.00
CA GLU A 337 19.16 -6.27 -19.77
C GLU A 337 20.56 -5.65 -19.92
N GLU A 338 20.64 -4.37 -20.23
CA GLU A 338 21.92 -3.65 -20.38
C GLU A 338 22.74 -3.62 -19.08
N VAL A 339 22.09 -3.36 -17.93
CA VAL A 339 22.79 -3.18 -16.64
C VAL A 339 23.14 -4.50 -15.97
N PHE A 340 22.32 -5.55 -16.15
CA PHE A 340 22.50 -6.82 -15.43
C PHE A 340 23.13 -7.93 -16.27
N ASP A 341 23.11 -7.81 -17.61
CA ASP A 341 23.67 -8.83 -18.50
C ASP A 341 25.00 -8.35 -19.16
N ALA A 342 25.45 -7.11 -18.82
CA ALA A 342 26.77 -6.57 -19.17
C ALA A 342 27.83 -7.04 -18.16
#